data_9b5daba132e2e1ff975f5ab8e1f61ee1
#
_entry.id   9b5daba132e2e1ff975f5ab8e1f61ee1
#
_cell.length_a   1.000
_cell.length_b   1.000
_cell.length_c   1.000
_cell.angle_alpha   90.00
_cell.angle_beta   90.00
_cell.angle_gamma   90.00
#
_symmetry.space_group_name_H-M   'P 1'
#
loop_
_entity.id
_entity.type
_entity.pdbx_description
1 polymer ?
#
loop_
_entity_poly.entity_id
_entity_poly.type
_entity_poly.pdbx_seq_one_letter_code
_entity_poly.pdbx_strand_id
1 'polypeptide(L)'
;MKSTEFLQAAIDVQAERGKQYDKPTGERSMGATISAFNCITGYTLEESDGWMLLSLLKLVRQSQNPEQYHHDSALDFVAYASLYAEAASEQCGQLQALQEKDPSAWLKAPAWANYLAMDKCGKWHWYENEPYQHRTESWFNNLTQEGQWNNAESIASLEDDWTKTLSRRPQ
;
A
#
# COMPACT_ATOMS: atom_id res chain seq x y z
N MET A 1 21.79 -25.59 5.75
CA MET A 1 21.14 -24.69 6.73
C MET A 1 19.69 -25.10 6.90
N LYS A 2 19.16 -25.02 8.12
CA LYS A 2 17.74 -25.17 8.42
C LYS A 2 17.02 -23.84 8.17
N SER A 3 15.69 -23.86 8.03
CA SER A 3 14.91 -22.63 7.77
C SER A 3 15.15 -21.52 8.80
N THR A 4 15.26 -21.88 10.08
CA THR A 4 15.53 -20.93 11.19
C THR A 4 16.93 -20.31 11.09
N GLU A 5 17.93 -21.04 10.57
CA GLU A 5 19.28 -20.52 10.34
C GLU A 5 19.29 -19.50 9.19
N PHE A 6 18.47 -19.72 8.15
CA PHE A 6 18.28 -18.72 7.08
C PHE A 6 17.62 -17.44 7.59
N LEU A 7 16.62 -17.55 8.46
CA LEU A 7 15.97 -16.39 9.04
C LEU A 7 16.97 -15.56 9.87
N GLN A 8 17.77 -16.22 10.72
CA GLN A 8 18.79 -15.54 11.51
C GLN A 8 19.85 -14.87 10.62
N ALA A 9 20.36 -15.58 9.62
CA ALA A 9 21.33 -15.02 8.67
C ALA A 9 20.75 -13.83 7.88
N ALA A 10 19.48 -13.86 7.52
CA ALA A 10 18.81 -12.73 6.88
C ALA A 10 18.74 -11.51 7.80
N ILE A 11 18.43 -11.69 9.09
CA ILE A 11 18.45 -10.63 10.09
C ILE A 11 19.84 -10.00 10.19
N ASP A 12 20.88 -10.83 10.28
CA ASP A 12 22.26 -10.35 10.42
C ASP A 12 22.71 -9.55 9.19
N VAL A 13 22.39 -10.03 7.97
CA VAL A 13 22.69 -9.32 6.70
C VAL A 13 21.90 -8.01 6.60
N GLN A 14 20.65 -7.98 6.97
CA GLN A 14 19.87 -6.73 6.97
C GLN A 14 20.43 -5.70 7.96
N ALA A 15 20.81 -6.14 9.16
CA ALA A 15 21.41 -5.27 10.17
C ALA A 15 22.77 -4.69 9.71
N GLU A 16 23.57 -5.48 8.99
CA GLU A 16 24.84 -5.03 8.43
C GLU A 16 24.63 -4.03 7.29
N ARG A 17 23.75 -4.38 6.32
CA ARG A 17 23.45 -3.50 5.17
C ARG A 17 22.76 -2.22 5.60
N GLY A 18 21.87 -2.26 6.57
CA GLY A 18 21.20 -1.08 7.12
C GLY A 18 22.22 -0.07 7.66
N LYS A 19 23.23 -0.52 8.39
CA LYS A 19 24.33 0.37 8.87
C LYS A 19 25.11 1.03 7.74
N GLN A 20 25.19 0.39 6.58
CA GLN A 20 26.00 0.87 5.45
C GLN A 20 25.21 1.75 4.48
N TYR A 21 23.94 1.48 4.26
CA TYR A 21 23.14 2.09 3.17
C TYR A 21 21.93 2.89 3.63
N ASP A 22 21.40 2.64 4.82
CA ASP A 22 20.25 3.36 5.30
C ASP A 22 20.65 4.75 5.82
N LYS A 23 19.79 5.72 5.62
CA LYS A 23 19.98 7.05 6.21
C LYS A 23 19.84 6.99 7.75
N PRO A 24 20.41 7.95 8.49
CA PRO A 24 20.24 8.04 9.94
C PRO A 24 18.78 8.09 10.40
N THR A 25 17.87 8.47 9.49
CA THR A 25 16.41 8.50 9.71
C THR A 25 15.75 7.14 9.54
N GLY A 26 16.50 6.07 9.18
CA GLY A 26 15.97 4.76 8.86
C GLY A 26 15.37 4.61 7.45
N GLU A 27 15.40 5.68 6.64
CA GLU A 27 14.91 5.65 5.26
C GLU A 27 15.80 4.80 4.37
N ARG A 28 15.21 3.79 3.74
CA ARG A 28 15.86 2.91 2.77
C ARG A 28 15.81 3.51 1.35
N SER A 29 16.75 3.10 0.50
CA SER A 29 16.83 3.61 -0.88
C SER A 29 15.72 3.12 -1.81
N MET A 30 14.95 2.09 -1.42
CA MET A 30 13.92 1.50 -2.30
C MET A 30 12.80 2.50 -2.59
N GLY A 31 12.26 3.19 -1.59
CA GLY A 31 11.22 4.19 -1.80
C GLY A 31 11.65 5.28 -2.78
N ALA A 32 12.87 5.81 -2.63
CA ALA A 32 13.44 6.78 -3.55
C ALA A 32 13.64 6.20 -4.98
N THR A 33 14.03 4.94 -5.08
CA THR A 33 14.20 4.24 -6.37
C THR A 33 12.86 4.09 -7.10
N ILE A 34 11.82 3.66 -6.40
CA ILE A 34 10.48 3.51 -6.96
C ILE A 34 9.89 4.88 -7.35
N SER A 35 10.06 5.91 -6.53
CA SER A 35 9.63 7.27 -6.86
C SER A 35 10.29 7.78 -8.14
N ALA A 36 11.59 7.58 -8.31
CA ALA A 36 12.31 7.93 -9.53
C ALA A 36 11.83 7.12 -10.75
N PHE A 37 11.61 5.82 -10.58
CA PHE A 37 11.08 4.96 -11.63
C PHE A 37 9.70 5.43 -12.10
N ASN A 38 8.79 5.69 -11.17
CA ASN A 38 7.44 6.19 -11.47
C ASN A 38 7.50 7.52 -12.22
N CYS A 39 8.38 8.44 -11.79
CA CYS A 39 8.58 9.73 -12.46
C CYS A 39 9.04 9.58 -13.92
N ILE A 40 9.95 8.63 -14.20
CA ILE A 40 10.50 8.42 -15.55
C ILE A 40 9.50 7.69 -16.46
N THR A 41 8.79 6.71 -15.92
CA THR A 41 7.97 5.77 -16.71
C THR A 41 6.49 6.10 -16.75
N GLY A 42 6.01 6.90 -15.80
CA GLY A 42 4.59 7.18 -15.60
C GLY A 42 3.82 6.04 -14.92
N TYR A 43 4.51 5.02 -14.39
CA TYR A 43 3.89 3.99 -13.57
C TYR A 43 3.63 4.49 -12.13
N THR A 44 2.83 3.72 -11.39
CA THR A 44 2.45 3.99 -10.00
C THR A 44 2.78 2.78 -9.12
N LEU A 45 4.05 2.35 -9.15
CA LEU A 45 4.52 1.27 -8.29
C LEU A 45 4.68 1.79 -6.85
N GLU A 46 4.51 0.90 -5.90
CA GLU A 46 4.75 1.12 -4.48
C GLU A 46 6.10 0.52 -4.05
N GLU A 47 6.61 0.89 -2.88
CA GLU A 47 7.88 0.33 -2.38
C GLU A 47 7.84 -1.19 -2.25
N SER A 48 6.70 -1.75 -1.84
CA SER A 48 6.47 -3.19 -1.79
C SER A 48 6.68 -3.88 -3.14
N ASP A 49 6.28 -3.24 -4.25
CA ASP A 49 6.50 -3.80 -5.60
C ASP A 49 7.99 -3.93 -5.91
N GLY A 50 8.80 -2.97 -5.48
CA GLY A 50 10.25 -3.01 -5.63
C GLY A 50 10.88 -4.20 -4.90
N TRP A 51 10.51 -4.42 -3.64
CA TRP A 51 10.98 -5.56 -2.86
C TRP A 51 10.49 -6.89 -3.42
N MET A 52 9.26 -6.95 -3.93
CA MET A 52 8.73 -8.12 -4.63
C MET A 52 9.54 -8.44 -5.88
N LEU A 53 9.86 -7.45 -6.72
CA LEU A 53 10.67 -7.63 -7.92
C LEU A 53 12.07 -8.17 -7.59
N LEU A 54 12.73 -7.68 -6.53
CA LEU A 54 14.02 -8.19 -6.10
C LEU A 54 13.92 -9.63 -5.57
N SER A 55 12.86 -9.98 -4.87
CA SER A 55 12.59 -11.35 -4.43
C SER A 55 12.43 -12.29 -5.62
N LEU A 56 11.62 -11.90 -6.62
CA LEU A 56 11.44 -12.65 -7.87
C LEU A 56 12.76 -12.83 -8.63
N LEU A 57 13.60 -11.80 -8.69
CA LEU A 57 14.93 -11.91 -9.33
C LEU A 57 15.77 -13.01 -8.71
N LYS A 58 15.75 -13.17 -7.38
CA LYS A 58 16.51 -14.21 -6.69
C LYS A 58 15.97 -15.61 -6.95
N LEU A 59 14.65 -15.76 -7.04
CA LEU A 59 13.98 -17.00 -7.44
C LEU A 59 14.33 -17.38 -8.88
N VAL A 60 14.28 -16.43 -9.81
CA VAL A 60 14.64 -16.66 -11.21
C VAL A 60 16.09 -17.11 -11.35
N ARG A 61 17.03 -16.47 -10.65
CA ARG A 61 18.45 -16.89 -10.66
C ARG A 61 18.63 -18.32 -10.19
N GLN A 62 17.93 -18.76 -9.15
CA GLN A 62 17.98 -20.13 -8.67
C GLN A 62 17.36 -21.10 -9.69
N SER A 63 16.25 -20.72 -10.33
CA SER A 63 15.53 -21.58 -11.29
C SER A 63 16.28 -21.77 -12.62
N GLN A 64 17.08 -20.79 -13.04
CA GLN A 64 17.87 -20.87 -14.27
C GLN A 64 19.02 -21.87 -14.18
N ASN A 65 19.46 -22.20 -12.98
CA ASN A 65 20.52 -23.19 -12.75
C ASN A 65 20.14 -24.15 -11.62
N PRO A 66 19.19 -25.04 -11.82
CA PRO A 66 18.59 -25.87 -10.76
C PRO A 66 19.59 -26.86 -10.16
N GLU A 67 20.64 -27.21 -10.90
CA GLU A 67 21.68 -28.14 -10.44
C GLU A 67 22.69 -27.49 -9.49
N GLN A 68 22.73 -26.17 -9.48
CA GLN A 68 23.63 -25.41 -8.61
C GLN A 68 22.84 -24.62 -7.57
N TYR A 69 23.01 -24.97 -6.31
CA TYR A 69 22.42 -24.20 -5.22
C TYR A 69 23.18 -22.88 -5.01
N HIS A 70 22.43 -21.78 -5.14
CA HIS A 70 22.96 -20.42 -4.92
C HIS A 70 22.58 -19.92 -3.52
N HIS A 71 23.47 -20.12 -2.56
CA HIS A 71 23.25 -19.76 -1.17
C HIS A 71 22.88 -18.27 -1.01
N ASP A 72 23.62 -17.37 -1.64
CA ASP A 72 23.37 -15.92 -1.57
C ASP A 72 22.00 -15.55 -2.12
N SER A 73 21.55 -16.20 -3.22
CA SER A 73 20.23 -15.95 -3.77
C SER A 73 19.12 -16.42 -2.82
N ALA A 74 19.31 -17.56 -2.15
CA ALA A 74 18.36 -18.05 -1.17
C ALA A 74 18.29 -17.13 0.07
N LEU A 75 19.43 -16.66 0.55
CA LEU A 75 19.52 -15.73 1.67
C LEU A 75 18.90 -14.37 1.33
N ASP A 76 19.26 -13.80 0.19
CA ASP A 76 18.71 -12.53 -0.29
C ASP A 76 17.20 -12.62 -0.53
N PHE A 77 16.70 -13.76 -1.03
CA PHE A 77 15.25 -13.97 -1.19
C PHE A 77 14.51 -13.85 0.16
N VAL A 78 15.02 -14.49 1.21
CA VAL A 78 14.42 -14.39 2.56
C VAL A 78 14.46 -12.95 3.07
N ALA A 79 15.59 -12.26 2.89
CA ALA A 79 15.75 -10.88 3.30
C ALA A 79 14.78 -9.94 2.56
N TYR A 80 14.68 -10.05 1.22
CA TYR A 80 13.77 -9.20 0.44
C TYR A 80 12.29 -9.53 0.68
N ALA A 81 11.95 -10.80 0.92
CA ALA A 81 10.59 -11.18 1.27
C ALA A 81 10.14 -10.56 2.60
N SER A 82 11.05 -10.44 3.58
CA SER A 82 10.73 -9.77 4.84
C SER A 82 10.57 -8.25 4.68
N LEU A 83 11.39 -7.61 3.83
CA LEU A 83 11.25 -6.19 3.49
C LEU A 83 9.96 -5.90 2.71
N TYR A 84 9.57 -6.81 1.82
CA TYR A 84 8.26 -6.75 1.17
C TYR A 84 7.12 -6.79 2.18
N ALA A 85 7.16 -7.72 3.14
CA ALA A 85 6.13 -7.86 4.16
C ALA A 85 6.04 -6.61 5.05
N GLU A 86 7.17 -6.01 5.41
CA GLU A 86 7.24 -4.75 6.16
C GLU A 86 6.59 -3.62 5.37
N ALA A 87 7.05 -3.34 4.13
CA ALA A 87 6.52 -2.29 3.28
C ALA A 87 5.01 -2.47 2.99
N ALA A 88 4.56 -3.68 2.72
CA ALA A 88 3.14 -3.98 2.51
C ALA A 88 2.30 -3.75 3.78
N SER A 89 2.83 -4.07 4.97
CA SER A 89 2.14 -3.81 6.22
C SER A 89 2.04 -2.32 6.55
N GLU A 90 3.10 -1.55 6.27
CA GLU A 90 3.12 -0.10 6.44
C GLU A 90 2.14 0.58 5.48
N GLN A 91 2.10 0.16 4.23
CA GLN A 91 1.13 0.63 3.25
C GLN A 91 -0.30 0.36 3.71
N CYS A 92 -0.58 -0.85 4.19
CA CYS A 92 -1.88 -1.21 4.73
C CYS A 92 -2.22 -0.38 5.99
N GLY A 93 -1.26 -0.16 6.88
CA GLY A 93 -1.40 0.68 8.07
C GLY A 93 -1.66 2.15 7.71
N GLN A 94 -0.99 2.68 6.69
CA GLN A 94 -1.25 4.03 6.17
C GLN A 94 -2.65 4.16 5.59
N LEU A 95 -3.11 3.18 4.81
CA LEU A 95 -4.47 3.14 4.29
C LEU A 95 -5.51 3.08 5.42
N GLN A 96 -5.27 2.27 6.46
CA GLN A 96 -6.14 2.22 7.64
C GLN A 96 -6.13 3.54 8.41
N ALA A 97 -4.97 4.16 8.62
CA ALA A 97 -4.84 5.44 9.29
C ALA A 97 -5.49 6.60 8.50
N LEU A 98 -5.47 6.54 7.16
CA LEU A 98 -6.21 7.47 6.31
C LEU A 98 -7.72 7.27 6.44
N GLN A 99 -8.18 6.02 6.60
CA GLN A 99 -9.59 5.70 6.84
C GLN A 99 -10.05 6.13 8.24
N GLU A 100 -9.15 6.15 9.24
CA GLU A 100 -9.43 6.57 10.61
C GLU A 100 -9.27 8.08 10.84
N LYS A 101 -8.74 8.83 9.85
CA LYS A 101 -8.27 10.21 10.04
C LYS A 101 -9.33 11.25 10.38
N ASP A 102 -10.62 11.00 10.18
CA ASP A 102 -11.67 11.88 10.66
C ASP A 102 -12.88 11.13 11.25
N PRO A 103 -12.78 10.67 12.51
CA PRO A 103 -13.94 10.13 13.22
C PRO A 103 -15.08 11.15 13.31
N SER A 104 -14.77 12.46 13.23
CA SER A 104 -15.78 13.52 13.33
C SER A 104 -16.70 13.56 12.11
N ALA A 105 -16.21 13.16 10.94
CA ALA A 105 -17.03 13.02 9.74
C ALA A 105 -18.18 12.03 10.01
N TRP A 106 -17.88 10.89 10.62
CA TRP A 106 -18.85 9.84 10.90
C TRP A 106 -19.89 10.20 11.97
N LEU A 107 -19.62 11.22 12.83
CA LEU A 107 -20.61 11.73 13.79
C LEU A 107 -21.81 12.37 13.11
N LYS A 108 -21.63 12.87 11.89
CA LYS A 108 -22.70 13.51 11.09
C LYS A 108 -23.29 12.55 10.04
N ALA A 109 -22.76 11.35 9.95
CA ALA A 109 -23.16 10.38 8.94
C ALA A 109 -24.59 9.88 9.20
N PRO A 110 -25.43 9.75 8.17
CA PRO A 110 -26.71 9.08 8.28
C PRO A 110 -26.56 7.65 8.81
N ALA A 111 -27.56 7.13 9.51
CA ALA A 111 -27.49 5.80 10.11
C ALA A 111 -27.25 4.68 9.07
N TRP A 112 -27.74 4.87 7.87
CA TRP A 112 -27.60 3.93 6.75
C TRP A 112 -26.24 4.01 6.05
N ALA A 113 -25.45 5.10 6.23
CA ALA A 113 -24.19 5.28 5.54
C ALA A 113 -23.12 4.30 6.06
N ASN A 114 -22.54 3.53 5.17
CA ASN A 114 -21.45 2.62 5.45
C ASN A 114 -20.12 3.05 4.80
N TYR A 115 -20.19 3.94 3.80
CA TYR A 115 -19.04 4.43 3.07
C TYR A 115 -19.10 5.95 2.88
N LEU A 116 -17.93 6.54 2.78
CA LEU A 116 -17.70 7.97 2.52
C LEU A 116 -16.62 8.09 1.46
N ALA A 117 -16.82 8.90 0.44
CA ALA A 117 -15.81 9.17 -0.57
C ALA A 117 -15.93 10.59 -1.12
N MET A 118 -14.82 11.15 -1.60
CA MET A 118 -14.75 12.47 -2.20
C MET A 118 -14.53 12.37 -3.70
N ASP A 119 -15.33 13.09 -4.47
CA ASP A 119 -15.13 13.26 -5.91
C ASP A 119 -13.94 14.18 -6.21
N LYS A 120 -13.41 14.11 -7.43
CA LYS A 120 -12.32 15.01 -7.88
C LYS A 120 -12.64 16.51 -7.71
N CYS A 121 -13.91 16.88 -7.75
CA CYS A 121 -14.35 18.25 -7.50
C CYS A 121 -14.32 18.67 -6.01
N GLY A 122 -13.87 17.81 -5.10
CA GLY A 122 -13.79 18.07 -3.67
C GLY A 122 -15.09 17.87 -2.89
N LYS A 123 -16.14 17.34 -3.52
CA LYS A 123 -17.42 17.07 -2.85
C LYS A 123 -17.43 15.70 -2.24
N TRP A 124 -17.81 15.62 -0.97
CA TRP A 124 -17.95 14.39 -0.22
C TRP A 124 -19.37 13.84 -0.31
N HIS A 125 -19.49 12.49 -0.37
CA HIS A 125 -20.74 11.79 -0.48
C HIS A 125 -20.78 10.56 0.44
N TRP A 126 -21.92 10.35 1.10
CA TRP A 126 -22.22 9.15 1.85
C TRP A 126 -22.82 8.08 0.95
N TYR A 127 -22.46 6.83 1.17
CA TYR A 127 -22.98 5.69 0.42
C TYR A 127 -23.39 4.56 1.37
N GLU A 128 -24.50 3.90 1.08
CA GLU A 128 -24.95 2.70 1.79
C GLU A 128 -24.12 1.48 1.37
N ASN A 129 -23.92 1.33 0.07
CA ASN A 129 -23.12 0.26 -0.53
C ASN A 129 -21.76 0.80 -1.00
N GLU A 130 -20.77 -0.10 -1.13
CA GLU A 130 -19.44 0.27 -1.59
C GLU A 130 -19.50 0.91 -2.99
N PRO A 131 -19.13 2.19 -3.13
CA PRO A 131 -19.15 2.88 -4.40
C PRO A 131 -17.94 2.47 -5.25
N TYR A 132 -18.03 2.68 -6.55
CA TYR A 132 -16.92 2.47 -7.47
C TYR A 132 -16.50 3.77 -8.15
N GLN A 133 -15.24 3.84 -8.57
CA GLN A 133 -14.71 4.97 -9.32
C GLN A 133 -15.22 4.94 -10.77
N HIS A 134 -15.77 6.06 -11.22
CA HIS A 134 -16.26 6.21 -12.59
C HIS A 134 -15.35 7.12 -13.42
N ARG A 135 -15.40 6.95 -14.75
CA ARG A 135 -14.62 7.73 -15.73
C ARG A 135 -14.87 9.25 -15.67
N THR A 136 -15.97 9.67 -15.06
CA THR A 136 -16.34 11.09 -14.85
C THR A 136 -15.66 11.70 -13.63
N GLU A 137 -14.62 11.06 -13.10
CA GLU A 137 -13.84 11.57 -11.96
C GLU A 137 -14.67 11.72 -10.68
N SER A 138 -15.63 10.82 -10.51
CA SER A 138 -16.55 10.77 -9.38
C SER A 138 -16.75 9.34 -8.89
N TRP A 139 -17.26 9.20 -7.67
CA TRP A 139 -17.70 7.93 -7.11
C TRP A 139 -19.18 7.72 -7.40
N PHE A 140 -19.54 6.50 -7.76
CA PHE A 140 -20.92 6.14 -8.08
C PHE A 140 -21.39 4.94 -7.27
N ASN A 141 -22.68 4.95 -6.94
CA ASN A 141 -23.35 3.78 -6.39
C ASN A 141 -23.24 2.59 -7.36
N ASN A 142 -23.08 1.41 -6.81
CA ASN A 142 -23.06 0.19 -7.62
C ASN A 142 -24.45 0.00 -8.26
N LEU A 143 -24.51 0.05 -9.60
CA LEU A 143 -25.76 -0.04 -10.37
C LEU A 143 -26.49 -1.39 -10.20
N THR A 144 -25.83 -2.41 -9.63
CA THR A 144 -26.40 -3.73 -9.40
C THR A 144 -27.07 -3.85 -8.02
N GLN A 145 -26.95 -2.83 -7.16
CA GLN A 145 -27.51 -2.80 -5.82
C GLN A 145 -28.27 -1.49 -5.63
N GLU A 146 -29.56 -1.59 -5.33
CA GLU A 146 -30.32 -0.44 -4.85
C GLU A 146 -29.73 0.00 -3.51
N GLY A 147 -29.29 1.25 -3.42
CA GLY A 147 -28.69 1.81 -2.21
C GLY A 147 -28.82 3.33 -2.18
N GLN A 148 -28.85 3.87 -0.96
CA GLN A 148 -28.94 5.31 -0.74
C GLN A 148 -27.58 5.96 -0.91
N TRP A 149 -27.59 7.20 -1.39
CA TRP A 149 -26.44 8.07 -1.35
C TRP A 149 -26.89 9.52 -1.09
N ASN A 150 -26.05 10.32 -0.47
CA ASN A 150 -26.34 11.73 -0.19
C ASN A 150 -25.06 12.54 -0.07
N ASN A 151 -25.15 13.85 -0.28
CA ASN A 151 -24.04 14.77 -0.05
C ASN A 151 -23.64 14.78 1.42
N ALA A 152 -22.35 14.69 1.67
CA ALA A 152 -21.77 14.89 2.99
C ALA A 152 -21.31 16.35 3.12
N GLU A 153 -22.25 17.23 3.47
CA GLU A 153 -21.95 18.65 3.66
C GLU A 153 -21.06 18.84 4.89
N SER A 154 -20.07 19.69 4.79
CA SER A 154 -19.17 20.12 5.88
C SER A 154 -17.98 19.21 6.23
N ILE A 155 -17.53 18.35 5.34
CA ILE A 155 -16.24 17.67 5.49
C ILE A 155 -15.20 18.54 4.80
N ALA A 156 -14.19 19.02 5.56
CA ALA A 156 -13.06 19.75 4.98
C ALA A 156 -12.17 18.78 4.21
N SER A 157 -11.93 19.05 2.94
CA SER A 157 -10.98 18.29 2.14
C SER A 157 -9.57 18.64 2.56
N LEU A 158 -8.81 17.63 2.98
CA LEU A 158 -7.36 17.70 3.17
C LEU A 158 -6.62 16.78 2.20
N GLU A 159 -7.36 16.07 1.34
CA GLU A 159 -6.79 15.08 0.40
C GLU A 159 -6.76 15.68 -1.01
N ASP A 160 -5.59 15.66 -1.63
CA ASP A 160 -5.39 16.07 -3.03
C ASP A 160 -5.76 14.97 -4.02
N ASP A 161 -5.77 13.69 -3.59
CA ASP A 161 -6.06 12.54 -4.44
C ASP A 161 -7.42 11.92 -4.10
N TRP A 162 -8.44 12.31 -4.85
CA TRP A 162 -9.81 11.82 -4.65
C TRP A 162 -9.95 10.30 -4.79
N THR A 163 -9.06 9.64 -5.55
CA THR A 163 -9.13 8.17 -5.76
C THR A 163 -8.82 7.37 -4.51
N LYS A 164 -8.17 8.00 -3.52
CA LYS A 164 -7.79 7.41 -2.23
C LYS A 164 -8.70 7.79 -1.07
N THR A 165 -9.80 8.47 -1.35
CA THR A 165 -10.69 9.02 -0.30
C THR A 165 -11.75 8.04 0.20
N LEU A 166 -11.92 6.87 -0.45
CA LEU A 166 -12.93 5.89 -0.01
C LEU A 166 -12.63 5.43 1.42
N SER A 167 -13.57 5.68 2.30
CA SER A 167 -13.52 5.29 3.71
C SER A 167 -14.74 4.47 4.08
N ARG A 168 -14.53 3.41 4.86
CA ARG A 168 -15.60 2.57 5.43
C ARG A 168 -15.91 3.02 6.86
N ARG A 169 -17.20 2.95 7.26
CA ARG A 169 -17.60 3.28 8.62
C ARG A 169 -16.85 2.42 9.64
N PRO A 170 -16.23 3.01 10.66
CA PRO A 170 -15.64 2.26 11.77
C PRO A 170 -16.71 1.41 12.47
N GLN A 171 -16.36 0.18 12.85
CA GLN A 171 -17.23 -0.72 13.61
C GLN A 171 -17.18 -0.41 15.09
#